data_2d8e2af8466b0cdca3ee4d8f8bf451ba
#
_entry.id   2d8e2af8466b0cdca3ee4d8f8bf451ba
#
_cell.length_a   1.000
_cell.length_b   1.000
_cell.length_c   1.000
_cell.angle_alpha   90.00
_cell.angle_beta   90.00
_cell.angle_gamma   90.00
#
_symmetry.space_group_name_H-M   'P 1'
#
loop_
_entity.id
_entity.type
_entity.pdbx_description
1 polymer ?
#
loop_
_entity_poly.entity_id
_entity_poly.type
_entity_poly.pdbx_seq_one_letter_code
_entity_poly.pdbx_strand_id
1 'polypeptide(L)'
;VVEPGALDDAVVAVLRDLAPGEVVSYGDVADDAGYPGRARAVGRLLAAGLAGVPWWRVVNAAGRLVPGLEEEHAARLRAEGVTVRDGRVVRSPRGRFAPAARGRRS
;
A
#
# COMPACT_ATOMS: atom_id res chain seq x y z
N VAL A 1 -25.59 7.46 -5.18
CA VAL A 1 -24.66 8.53 -5.53
C VAL A 1 -23.58 8.64 -4.47
N VAL A 2 -22.36 8.61 -4.90
CA VAL A 2 -21.25 8.73 -3.97
C VAL A 2 -21.07 10.21 -3.64
N GLU A 3 -20.97 10.51 -2.35
CA GLU A 3 -20.76 11.87 -1.93
C GLU A 3 -19.37 12.36 -2.25
N PRO A 4 -19.19 13.66 -2.50
CA PRO A 4 -17.85 14.20 -2.71
C PRO A 4 -16.97 13.88 -1.51
N GLY A 5 -15.79 13.36 -1.76
CA GLY A 5 -14.86 13.00 -0.69
C GLY A 5 -15.07 11.65 -0.04
N ALA A 6 -16.14 10.93 -0.39
CA ALA A 6 -16.41 9.64 0.24
C ALA A 6 -15.31 8.63 -0.07
N LEU A 7 -14.79 8.63 -1.30
CA LEU A 7 -13.69 7.75 -1.64
C LEU A 7 -12.43 8.14 -0.88
N ASP A 8 -12.15 9.43 -0.81
CA ASP A 8 -10.97 9.92 -0.10
C ASP A 8 -11.00 9.50 1.36
N ASP A 9 -12.16 9.70 2.01
CA ASP A 9 -12.31 9.35 3.42
C ASP A 9 -12.15 7.85 3.64
N ALA A 10 -12.72 7.04 2.76
CA ALA A 10 -12.62 5.60 2.88
C ALA A 10 -11.17 5.13 2.68
N VAL A 11 -10.47 5.73 1.72
CA VAL A 11 -9.07 5.39 1.48
C VAL A 11 -8.21 5.78 2.67
N VAL A 12 -8.42 6.97 3.23
CA VAL A 12 -7.66 7.40 4.42
C VAL A 12 -7.86 6.42 5.58
N ALA A 13 -9.08 5.96 5.79
CA ALA A 13 -9.37 5.01 6.86
C ALA A 13 -8.61 3.70 6.64
N VAL A 14 -8.58 3.20 5.41
CA VAL A 14 -7.85 1.97 5.10
C VAL A 14 -6.36 2.17 5.35
N LEU A 15 -5.80 3.30 4.89
CA LEU A 15 -4.38 3.56 5.05
C LEU A 15 -3.97 3.65 6.51
N ARG A 16 -4.79 4.28 7.32
CA ARG A 16 -4.49 4.43 8.75
C ARG A 16 -4.50 3.10 9.50
N ASP A 17 -5.22 2.12 8.99
CA ASP A 17 -5.26 0.82 9.59
C ASP A 17 -4.10 -0.08 9.19
N LEU A 18 -3.29 0.31 8.22
CA LEU A 18 -2.15 -0.50 7.82
C LEU A 18 -1.10 -0.54 8.92
N ALA A 19 -0.67 -1.72 9.27
CA ALA A 19 0.33 -1.91 10.32
C ALA A 19 1.74 -1.74 9.76
N PRO A 20 2.73 -1.44 10.60
CA PRO A 20 4.12 -1.43 10.15
C PRO A 20 4.49 -2.79 9.54
N GLY A 21 5.13 -2.77 8.38
CA GLY A 21 5.50 -3.99 7.68
C GLY A 21 4.40 -4.59 6.83
N GLU A 22 3.23 -4.01 6.85
CA GLU A 22 2.12 -4.48 6.03
C GLU A 22 2.14 -3.70 4.71
N VAL A 23 2.37 -4.38 3.60
CA VAL A 23 2.45 -3.74 2.29
C VAL A 23 1.31 -4.25 1.42
N VAL A 24 0.58 -3.32 0.83
CA VAL A 24 -0.57 -3.65 -0.01
C VAL A 24 -0.46 -2.92 -1.34
N SER A 25 -1.31 -3.28 -2.29
CA SER A 25 -1.32 -2.60 -3.58
C SER A 25 -2.40 -1.53 -3.60
N TYR A 26 -2.35 -0.64 -4.60
CA TYR A 26 -3.40 0.36 -4.78
C TYR A 26 -4.78 -0.31 -4.96
N GLY A 27 -4.80 -1.47 -5.66
CA GLY A 27 -6.05 -2.21 -5.83
C GLY A 27 -6.57 -2.79 -4.52
N ASP A 28 -5.65 -3.26 -3.66
CA ASP A 28 -6.05 -3.77 -2.34
C ASP A 28 -6.70 -2.65 -1.52
N VAL A 29 -6.12 -1.45 -1.56
CA VAL A 29 -6.68 -0.31 -0.84
C VAL A 29 -8.07 0.02 -1.38
N ALA A 30 -8.23 0.02 -2.70
CA ALA A 30 -9.53 0.32 -3.30
C ALA A 30 -10.57 -0.72 -2.89
N ASP A 31 -10.20 -2.00 -2.90
CA ASP A 31 -11.12 -3.06 -2.50
C ASP A 31 -11.52 -2.90 -1.04
N ASP A 32 -10.56 -2.66 -0.16
CA ASP A 32 -10.83 -2.53 1.27
C ASP A 32 -11.65 -1.28 1.57
N ALA A 33 -11.50 -0.25 0.75
CA ALA A 33 -12.26 0.98 0.92
C ALA A 33 -13.71 0.83 0.40
N GLY A 34 -14.02 -0.29 -0.24
CA GLY A 34 -15.37 -0.51 -0.78
C GLY A 34 -15.55 0.01 -2.20
N TYR A 35 -14.47 0.28 -2.91
CA TYR A 35 -14.50 0.81 -4.27
C TYR A 35 -13.64 -0.03 -5.20
N PRO A 36 -13.96 -1.31 -5.39
CA PRO A 36 -13.14 -2.18 -6.22
C PRO A 36 -13.02 -1.63 -7.64
N GLY A 37 -11.87 -1.83 -8.24
CA GLY A 37 -11.61 -1.31 -9.59
C GLY A 37 -11.13 0.12 -9.62
N ARG A 38 -10.94 0.77 -8.47
CA ARG A 38 -10.54 2.17 -8.42
C ARG A 38 -9.08 2.36 -8.03
N ALA A 39 -8.21 1.42 -8.39
CA ALA A 39 -6.79 1.51 -8.05
C ALA A 39 -6.14 2.80 -8.55
N ARG A 40 -6.50 3.25 -9.75
CA ARG A 40 -5.93 4.49 -10.28
C ARG A 40 -6.33 5.70 -9.47
N ALA A 41 -7.58 5.72 -8.99
CA ALA A 41 -8.04 6.82 -8.16
C ALA A 41 -7.26 6.86 -6.85
N VAL A 42 -6.99 5.69 -6.25
CA VAL A 42 -6.18 5.60 -5.05
C VAL A 42 -4.77 6.14 -5.33
N GLY A 43 -4.18 5.73 -6.46
CA GLY A 43 -2.85 6.22 -6.84
C GLY A 43 -2.82 7.73 -6.98
N ARG A 44 -3.87 8.33 -7.57
CA ARG A 44 -3.92 9.77 -7.71
C ARG A 44 -4.06 10.47 -6.36
N LEU A 45 -4.84 9.90 -5.44
CA LEU A 45 -4.98 10.47 -4.11
C LEU A 45 -3.64 10.49 -3.38
N LEU A 46 -2.90 9.40 -3.46
CA LEU A 46 -1.60 9.33 -2.80
C LEU A 46 -0.58 10.25 -3.46
N ALA A 47 -0.63 10.36 -4.78
CA ALA A 47 0.28 11.26 -5.51
C ALA A 47 0.01 12.73 -5.18
N ALA A 48 -1.22 13.07 -4.88
CA ALA A 48 -1.57 14.43 -4.50
C ALA A 48 -1.12 14.77 -3.08
N GLY A 49 -0.75 13.75 -2.31
CA GLY A 49 -0.24 13.96 -0.96
C GLY A 49 -1.33 13.93 0.09
N LEU A 50 -1.41 12.85 0.84
CA LEU A 50 -2.31 12.75 1.98
C LEU A 50 -1.48 12.85 3.24
N ALA A 51 -1.70 13.89 4.01
CA ALA A 51 -0.94 14.12 5.22
C ALA A 51 -1.28 13.09 6.30
N GLY A 52 -0.28 12.64 7.02
CA GLY A 52 -0.50 11.81 8.19
C GLY A 52 -0.89 10.37 7.93
N VAL A 53 -0.73 9.90 6.69
CA VAL A 53 -1.02 8.50 6.37
C VAL A 53 0.26 7.78 5.97
N PRO A 54 0.35 6.46 6.22
CA PRO A 54 1.54 5.70 5.86
C PRO A 54 1.54 5.33 4.37
N TRP A 55 1.73 6.33 3.52
CA TRP A 55 1.69 6.16 2.06
C TRP A 55 2.68 5.12 1.55
N TRP A 56 3.80 4.97 2.25
CA TRP A 56 4.87 4.06 1.80
C TRP A 56 4.47 2.58 1.91
N ARG A 57 3.40 2.27 2.60
CA ARG A 57 2.91 0.89 2.72
C ARG A 57 2.07 0.46 1.53
N VAL A 58 1.96 1.32 0.52
CA VAL A 58 1.19 1.02 -0.68
C VAL A 58 2.11 1.07 -1.89
N VAL A 59 2.05 0.04 -2.72
CA VAL A 59 2.84 -0.08 -3.94
C VAL A 59 1.93 -0.59 -5.05
N ASN A 60 2.45 -0.73 -6.27
CA ASN A 60 1.60 -1.31 -7.30
C ASN A 60 1.54 -2.83 -7.12
N ALA A 61 0.71 -3.50 -7.90
CA ALA A 61 0.49 -4.94 -7.74
C ALA A 61 1.78 -5.77 -7.94
N ALA A 62 2.74 -5.24 -8.68
CA ALA A 62 4.02 -5.90 -8.89
C ALA A 62 5.04 -5.55 -7.81
N GLY A 63 4.69 -4.70 -6.85
CA GLY A 63 5.59 -4.31 -5.77
C GLY A 63 6.44 -3.10 -6.09
N ARG A 64 6.22 -2.43 -7.22
CA ARG A 64 7.08 -1.33 -7.59
C ARG A 64 6.86 -0.09 -6.75
N LEU A 65 7.94 0.55 -6.39
CA LEU A 65 7.91 1.77 -5.58
C LEU A 65 7.49 2.96 -6.44
N VAL A 66 7.17 4.07 -5.78
CA VAL A 66 6.71 5.28 -6.46
C VAL A 66 7.86 5.87 -7.28
N PRO A 67 7.66 6.07 -8.59
CA PRO A 67 8.70 6.64 -9.44
C PRO A 67 9.12 8.03 -8.93
N GLY A 68 10.43 8.23 -8.83
CA GLY A 68 10.97 9.47 -8.33
C GLY A 68 11.16 9.53 -6.83
N LEU A 69 10.54 8.62 -6.08
CA LEU A 69 10.66 8.56 -4.63
C LEU A 69 11.23 7.24 -4.16
N GLU A 70 11.86 6.49 -5.08
CA GLU A 70 12.28 5.12 -4.76
C GLU A 70 13.18 5.04 -3.55
N GLU A 71 14.10 5.97 -3.41
CA GLU A 71 15.05 5.90 -2.33
C GLU A 71 14.40 6.13 -0.97
N GLU A 72 13.58 7.16 -0.86
CA GLU A 72 12.85 7.43 0.38
C GLU A 72 11.85 6.32 0.67
N HIS A 73 11.14 5.87 -0.34
CA HIS A 73 10.13 4.82 -0.21
C HIS A 73 10.78 3.54 0.31
N ALA A 74 11.91 3.14 -0.30
CA ALA A 74 12.62 1.94 0.12
C ALA A 74 13.14 2.08 1.55
N ALA A 75 13.66 3.25 1.93
CA ALA A 75 14.17 3.46 3.27
C ALA A 75 13.08 3.29 4.32
N ARG A 76 11.90 3.84 4.06
CA ARG A 76 10.78 3.70 5.00
C ARG A 76 10.33 2.26 5.12
N LEU A 77 10.24 1.55 4.00
CA LEU A 77 9.83 0.14 4.01
C LEU A 77 10.85 -0.74 4.72
N ARG A 78 12.12 -0.52 4.44
CA ARG A 78 13.18 -1.31 5.08
C ARG A 78 13.20 -1.11 6.58
N ALA A 79 12.88 0.09 7.03
CA ALA A 79 12.80 0.36 8.46
C ALA A 79 11.69 -0.46 9.13
N GLU A 80 10.74 -0.95 8.37
CA GLU A 80 9.65 -1.78 8.88
C GLU A 80 9.87 -3.27 8.60
N GLY A 81 11.06 -3.65 8.17
CA GLY A 81 11.37 -5.05 7.94
C GLY A 81 10.99 -5.58 6.55
N VAL A 82 10.69 -4.68 5.62
CA VAL A 82 10.33 -5.07 4.26
C VAL A 82 11.59 -5.23 3.43
N THR A 83 11.66 -6.29 2.63
CA THR A 83 12.78 -6.51 1.72
C THR A 83 12.48 -5.83 0.39
N VAL A 84 13.35 -4.89 0.01
CA VAL A 84 13.22 -4.15 -1.24
C VAL A 84 14.49 -4.35 -2.05
N ARG A 85 14.35 -4.71 -3.33
CA ARG A 85 15.46 -4.86 -4.25
C ARG A 85 15.09 -4.31 -5.60
N ASP A 86 16.00 -3.56 -6.20
CA ASP A 86 15.80 -3.06 -7.57
C ASP A 86 14.49 -2.31 -7.75
N GLY A 87 14.14 -1.46 -6.77
CA GLY A 87 12.94 -0.63 -6.85
C GLY A 87 11.64 -1.38 -6.66
N ARG A 88 11.70 -2.55 -6.04
CA ARG A 88 10.52 -3.39 -5.91
C ARG A 88 10.49 -4.11 -4.57
N VAL A 89 9.31 -4.20 -3.97
CA VAL A 89 9.10 -5.00 -2.78
C VAL A 89 9.18 -6.48 -3.17
N VAL A 90 10.02 -7.22 -2.48
CA VAL A 90 10.20 -8.65 -2.71
C VAL A 90 9.46 -9.45 -1.64
N ARG A 91 9.47 -8.94 -0.40
CA ARG A 91 8.87 -9.67 0.71
C ARG A 91 8.56 -8.68 1.83
N SER A 92 7.44 -8.88 2.49
CA SER A 92 7.06 -8.07 3.63
C SER A 92 6.59 -8.96 4.78
N PRO A 93 6.65 -8.46 6.02
CA PRO A 93 6.13 -9.23 7.15
C PRO A 93 4.64 -9.51 7.06
N ARG A 94 3.88 -8.58 6.49
CA ARG A 94 2.44 -8.71 6.39
C ARG A 94 1.95 -8.19 5.06
N GLY A 95 0.73 -8.53 4.72
CA GLY A 95 0.05 -8.03 3.54
C GLY A 95 0.33 -8.84 2.31
N ARG A 96 0.21 -8.17 1.17
CA ARG A 96 0.27 -8.84 -0.14
C ARG A 96 1.56 -9.59 -0.41
N PHE A 97 2.68 -9.11 0.08
CA PHE A 97 3.98 -9.70 -0.19
C PHE A 97 4.50 -10.57 0.94
N ALA A 98 3.64 -10.89 1.88
CA ALA A 98 4.02 -11.77 2.98
C ALA A 98 4.18 -13.19 2.44
N PRO A 99 5.12 -13.97 3.01
CA PRO A 99 5.27 -15.35 2.60
C PRO A 99 3.99 -16.11 2.87
N ALA A 100 3.71 -17.09 2.04
CA ALA A 100 2.56 -17.90 2.26
C ALA A 100 2.68 -18.56 3.63
N ALA A 101 1.56 -18.56 4.34
CA ALA A 101 1.61 -19.10 5.69
C ALA A 101 1.50 -20.60 5.65
N ARG A 102 2.51 -21.25 5.05
CA ARG A 102 2.44 -22.57 4.89
C ARG A 102 2.54 -23.33 6.08
N GLY A 103 3.07 -22.88 7.01
CA GLY A 103 3.13 -23.62 8.24
C GLY A 103 1.79 -23.92 8.78
N ARG A 104 0.85 -23.16 8.45
CA ARG A 104 -0.34 -23.45 8.97
C ARG A 104 -1.07 -24.41 8.25
N ARG A 105 -0.69 -24.74 7.12
CA ARG A 105 -1.34 -25.63 6.46
C ARG A 105 -0.90 -26.84 6.71
N SER A 106 0.05 -26.87 7.03
CA SER A 106 0.66 -28.12 7.18
C SER A 106 -0.07 -29.15 7.72
#